data_d231056b8d9d9fbd8e81f8d85e9145b7
#
_entry.id   d231056b8d9d9fbd8e81f8d85e9145b7
#
_cell.length_a   1.000
_cell.length_b   1.000
_cell.length_c   1.000
_cell.angle_alpha   90.00
_cell.angle_beta   90.00
_cell.angle_gamma   90.00
#
_symmetry.space_group_name_H-M   'P 1'
#
loop_
_entity.id
_entity.type
_entity.pdbx_description
1 polymer ?
#
loop_
_entity_poly.entity_id
_entity_poly.type
_entity_poly.pdbx_seq_one_letter_code
_entity_poly.pdbx_strand_id
1 'polypeptide(L)'
;SKKIGMGNTISGRSNTFSGAEIDDVSDQKFVKKVGKFTSTEYKVDAQMGVNGVNVLNSELFFESVPDGFVDVPLKDWKYTPGSKEVPIILPRTYINMYNFGFAQSHSLPKISDGLMGMIDFNIQIQAGGKKEQFRGKVIGFSSRLNTILVPQAFMDWSNQEFAPNQKSDPNRLIVEVGNPGDESI
;
A
#
# COMPACT_ATOMS: atom_id res chain seq x y z
N SER A 1 2.23 7.93 -10.66
CA SER A 1 1.12 8.82 -10.24
C SER A 1 0.79 9.82 -11.33
N LYS A 2 -0.48 10.15 -11.50
CA LYS A 2 -0.92 11.16 -12.46
C LYS A 2 -0.36 12.51 -12.04
N LYS A 3 0.46 13.12 -12.90
CA LYS A 3 1.03 14.44 -12.61
C LYS A 3 -0.06 15.50 -12.76
N ILE A 4 -0.25 16.29 -11.71
CA ILE A 4 -1.13 17.45 -11.72
C ILE A 4 -0.28 18.65 -12.16
N GLY A 5 -0.40 19.06 -13.41
CA GLY A 5 0.15 20.33 -13.87
C GLY A 5 -0.76 21.49 -13.49
N MET A 6 -0.22 22.72 -13.44
CA MET A 6 -1.02 23.92 -13.17
C MET A 6 -2.23 24.06 -14.11
N GLY A 7 -2.13 23.60 -15.35
CA GLY A 7 -3.24 23.59 -16.30
C GLY A 7 -4.42 22.68 -15.91
N ASN A 8 -4.15 21.59 -15.20
CA ASN A 8 -5.22 20.66 -14.74
C ASN A 8 -6.02 21.26 -13.57
N THR A 9 -5.37 22.03 -12.72
CA THR A 9 -6.02 22.70 -11.59
C THR A 9 -6.96 23.82 -12.06
N ILE A 10 -6.57 24.55 -13.09
CA ILE A 10 -7.36 25.67 -13.64
C ILE A 10 -8.51 25.18 -14.52
N SER A 11 -8.32 24.05 -15.22
CA SER A 11 -9.33 23.51 -16.14
C SER A 11 -10.38 22.61 -15.49
N GLY A 12 -10.30 22.37 -14.17
CA GLY A 12 -11.21 21.48 -13.45
C GLY A 12 -11.11 20.00 -13.86
N ARG A 13 -10.00 19.61 -14.50
CA ARG A 13 -9.78 18.21 -14.88
C ARG A 13 -9.51 17.35 -13.63
N SER A 14 -10.07 16.14 -13.64
CA SER A 14 -9.82 15.15 -12.61
C SER A 14 -8.33 14.77 -12.53
N ASN A 15 -7.83 14.61 -11.31
CA ASN A 15 -6.49 14.04 -11.05
C ASN A 15 -6.49 12.52 -10.98
N THR A 16 -7.60 11.87 -11.29
CA THR A 16 -7.75 10.41 -11.36
C THR A 16 -7.66 9.90 -12.79
N PHE A 17 -7.41 8.61 -12.95
CA PHE A 17 -7.38 7.95 -14.27
C PHE A 17 -8.74 7.37 -14.60
N SER A 18 -9.28 7.74 -15.78
CA SER A 18 -10.46 7.10 -16.34
C SER A 18 -10.13 5.74 -16.96
N GLY A 19 -11.14 4.92 -17.22
CA GLY A 19 -10.97 3.64 -17.93
C GLY A 19 -10.28 3.79 -19.28
N ALA A 20 -10.66 4.80 -20.08
CA ALA A 20 -10.04 5.06 -21.37
C ALA A 20 -8.56 5.44 -21.26
N GLU A 21 -8.18 6.26 -20.27
CA GLU A 21 -6.78 6.62 -20.02
C GLU A 21 -5.94 5.38 -19.59
N ILE A 22 -6.54 4.46 -18.86
CA ILE A 22 -5.89 3.21 -18.45
C ILE A 22 -5.69 2.31 -19.68
N ASP A 23 -6.68 2.18 -20.53
CA ASP A 23 -6.60 1.41 -21.77
C ASP A 23 -5.52 1.99 -22.70
N ASP A 24 -5.46 3.31 -22.85
CA ASP A 24 -4.42 3.99 -23.64
C ASP A 24 -3.00 3.68 -23.12
N VAL A 25 -2.81 3.61 -21.81
CA VAL A 25 -1.52 3.21 -21.21
C VAL A 25 -1.23 1.76 -21.48
N SER A 26 -2.23 0.88 -21.36
CA SER A 26 -2.08 -0.56 -21.57
C SER A 26 -1.71 -0.89 -23.02
N ASP A 27 -2.18 -0.10 -23.99
CA ASP A 27 -1.98 -0.34 -25.41
C ASP A 27 -0.60 0.11 -25.93
N GLN A 28 0.22 0.72 -25.08
CA GLN A 28 1.58 1.11 -25.46
C GLN A 28 2.48 -0.13 -25.65
N LYS A 29 3.21 -0.20 -26.76
CA LYS A 29 4.02 -1.38 -27.15
C LYS A 29 5.07 -1.79 -26.11
N PHE A 30 5.56 -0.85 -25.33
CA PHE A 30 6.57 -1.09 -24.27
C PHE A 30 5.94 -1.47 -22.92
N VAL A 31 4.63 -1.44 -22.81
CA VAL A 31 3.93 -1.76 -21.56
C VAL A 31 3.57 -3.25 -21.55
N LYS A 32 4.11 -3.98 -20.57
CA LYS A 32 3.80 -5.40 -20.34
C LYS A 32 2.57 -5.59 -19.49
N LYS A 33 2.43 -4.77 -18.47
CA LYS A 33 1.37 -4.91 -17.47
C LYS A 33 1.00 -3.55 -16.89
N VAL A 34 -0.29 -3.33 -16.67
CA VAL A 34 -0.82 -2.15 -15.95
C VAL A 34 -1.69 -2.63 -14.79
N GLY A 35 -1.50 -2.03 -13.64
CA GLY A 35 -2.33 -2.22 -12.47
C GLY A 35 -2.76 -0.90 -11.86
N LYS A 36 -3.84 -0.95 -11.09
CA LYS A 36 -4.36 0.21 -10.37
C LYS A 36 -3.90 0.16 -8.93
N PHE A 37 -3.45 1.30 -8.38
CA PHE A 37 -3.42 1.49 -6.95
C PHE A 37 -4.84 1.78 -6.46
N THR A 38 -5.26 1.06 -5.44
CA THR A 38 -6.48 1.36 -4.69
C THR A 38 -6.08 1.82 -3.30
N SER A 39 -6.64 2.92 -2.83
CA SER A 39 -6.39 3.47 -1.49
C SER A 39 -7.59 3.29 -0.59
N THR A 40 -7.37 3.22 0.72
CA THR A 40 -8.45 3.34 1.69
C THR A 40 -9.16 4.68 1.53
N GLU A 41 -10.47 4.68 1.50
CA GLU A 41 -11.31 5.89 1.39
C GLU A 41 -11.56 6.55 2.76
N TYR A 42 -10.85 6.10 3.77
CA TYR A 42 -10.88 6.55 5.15
C TYR A 42 -9.46 6.58 5.70
N LYS A 43 -9.25 7.37 6.74
CA LYS A 43 -7.95 7.46 7.42
C LYS A 43 -7.76 6.30 8.40
N VAL A 44 -6.54 5.87 8.54
CA VAL A 44 -6.11 4.80 9.41
C VAL A 44 -5.14 5.35 10.45
N ASP A 45 -5.42 5.12 11.73
CA ASP A 45 -4.44 5.35 12.79
C ASP A 45 -3.58 4.10 12.94
N ALA A 46 -2.32 4.20 12.57
CA ALA A 46 -1.37 3.11 12.62
C ALA A 46 -0.31 3.34 13.70
N GLN A 47 -0.07 2.32 14.50
CA GLN A 47 0.99 2.29 15.50
C GLN A 47 1.90 1.10 15.22
N MET A 48 3.19 1.34 15.10
CA MET A 48 4.19 0.30 14.94
C MET A 48 5.17 0.33 16.10
N GLY A 49 5.45 -0.83 16.68
CA GLY A 49 6.38 -1.00 17.78
C GLY A 49 7.35 -2.14 17.53
N VAL A 50 8.48 -2.06 18.20
CA VAL A 50 9.50 -3.12 18.26
C VAL A 50 9.93 -3.29 19.71
N ASN A 51 9.86 -4.51 20.24
CA ASN A 51 10.19 -4.82 21.64
C ASN A 51 9.48 -3.89 22.66
N GLY A 52 8.22 -3.56 22.43
CA GLY A 52 7.44 -2.69 23.31
C GLY A 52 7.74 -1.19 23.18
N VAL A 53 8.67 -0.80 22.31
CA VAL A 53 8.97 0.60 22.01
C VAL A 53 8.19 1.04 20.80
N ASN A 54 7.40 2.11 20.93
CA ASN A 54 6.67 2.70 19.83
C ASN A 54 7.65 3.43 18.88
N VAL A 55 7.69 3.01 17.61
CA VAL A 55 8.56 3.58 16.58
C VAL A 55 7.81 4.41 15.53
N LEU A 56 6.50 4.21 15.42
CA LEU A 56 5.63 4.96 14.52
C LEU A 56 4.25 5.10 15.15
N ASN A 57 3.73 6.32 15.13
CA ASN A 57 2.32 6.59 15.43
C ASN A 57 1.87 7.67 14.44
N SER A 58 1.06 7.30 13.49
CA SER A 58 0.68 8.19 12.39
C SER A 58 -0.70 7.88 11.84
N GLU A 59 -1.38 8.92 11.40
CA GLU A 59 -2.55 8.82 10.55
C GLU A 59 -2.10 8.67 9.10
N LEU A 60 -2.61 7.68 8.39
CA LEU A 60 -2.19 7.35 7.04
C LEU A 60 -3.30 6.66 6.24
N PHE A 61 -3.04 6.40 4.97
CA PHE A 61 -3.86 5.56 4.10
C PHE A 61 -3.09 4.29 3.76
N PHE A 62 -3.82 3.16 3.69
CA PHE A 62 -3.29 1.95 3.09
C PHE A 62 -3.55 1.94 1.59
N GLU A 63 -2.74 1.19 0.88
CA GLU A 63 -2.91 0.98 -0.55
C GLU A 63 -2.90 -0.51 -0.88
N SER A 64 -3.48 -0.87 -2.00
CA SER A 64 -3.40 -2.20 -2.59
C SER A 64 -3.09 -2.10 -4.09
N VAL A 65 -2.47 -3.16 -4.59
CA VAL A 65 -2.18 -3.37 -6.02
C VAL A 65 -2.59 -4.79 -6.38
N PRO A 66 -2.80 -5.09 -7.67
CA PRO A 66 -3.00 -6.49 -8.08
C PRO A 66 -1.82 -7.36 -7.67
N ASP A 67 -2.08 -8.60 -7.29
CA ASP A 67 -1.09 -9.54 -6.74
C ASP A 67 0.14 -9.73 -7.64
N GLY A 68 -0.03 -9.63 -8.95
CA GLY A 68 1.06 -9.73 -9.91
C GLY A 68 2.13 -8.64 -9.82
N PHE A 69 1.89 -7.57 -9.06
CA PHE A 69 2.84 -6.48 -8.81
C PHE A 69 3.50 -6.56 -7.44
N VAL A 70 3.07 -7.49 -6.60
CA VAL A 70 3.63 -7.69 -5.26
C VAL A 70 4.94 -8.46 -5.38
N ASP A 71 6.00 -7.93 -4.79
CA ASP A 71 7.36 -8.47 -4.87
C ASP A 71 7.79 -9.26 -3.61
N VAL A 72 6.82 -9.79 -2.87
CA VAL A 72 7.04 -10.69 -1.75
C VAL A 72 6.23 -11.97 -1.95
N PRO A 73 6.59 -13.10 -1.27
CA PRO A 73 5.82 -14.33 -1.36
C PRO A 73 4.36 -14.14 -0.94
N LEU A 74 3.41 -14.66 -1.74
CA LEU A 74 1.97 -14.48 -1.54
C LEU A 74 1.33 -15.53 -0.61
N LYS A 75 2.10 -16.44 -0.04
CA LYS A 75 1.59 -17.54 0.80
C LYS A 75 0.63 -17.06 1.90
N ASP A 76 1.02 -16.01 2.60
CA ASP A 76 0.25 -15.45 3.72
C ASP A 76 -0.52 -14.17 3.33
N TRP A 77 -0.56 -13.85 2.04
CA TRP A 77 -1.23 -12.67 1.50
C TRP A 77 -2.72 -12.93 1.26
N LYS A 78 -3.44 -13.29 2.34
CA LYS A 78 -4.87 -13.62 2.30
C LYS A 78 -5.59 -12.94 3.44
N TYR A 79 -6.77 -12.40 3.14
CA TYR A 79 -7.64 -11.80 4.12
C TYR A 79 -9.06 -12.35 3.97
N THR A 80 -9.65 -12.75 5.08
CA THR A 80 -11.06 -13.13 5.16
C THR A 80 -11.85 -11.95 5.73
N PRO A 81 -12.90 -11.46 5.03
CA PRO A 81 -13.73 -10.36 5.51
C PRO A 81 -14.20 -10.56 6.95
N GLY A 82 -14.02 -9.52 7.77
CA GLY A 82 -14.33 -9.55 9.20
C GLY A 82 -13.22 -10.07 10.12
N SER A 83 -12.13 -10.60 9.58
CA SER A 83 -10.95 -10.95 10.38
C SER A 83 -10.34 -9.71 11.03
N LYS A 84 -9.87 -9.84 12.28
CA LYS A 84 -9.16 -8.79 13.01
C LYS A 84 -7.65 -8.78 12.76
N GLU A 85 -7.14 -9.75 12.03
CA GLU A 85 -5.74 -9.78 11.59
C GLU A 85 -5.66 -9.47 10.11
N VAL A 86 -4.80 -8.52 9.75
CA VAL A 86 -4.61 -8.04 8.38
C VAL A 86 -3.15 -8.23 7.98
N PRO A 87 -2.85 -8.98 6.91
CA PRO A 87 -1.50 -9.04 6.37
C PRO A 87 -1.04 -7.67 5.89
N ILE A 88 0.20 -7.32 6.21
CA ILE A 88 0.82 -6.03 5.88
C ILE A 88 2.13 -6.28 5.15
N ILE A 89 2.36 -5.54 4.09
CA ILE A 89 3.68 -5.39 3.46
C ILE A 89 4.13 -3.96 3.68
N LEU A 90 5.32 -3.81 4.27
CA LEU A 90 5.93 -2.51 4.51
C LEU A 90 6.93 -2.15 3.41
N PRO A 91 7.12 -0.87 3.09
CA PRO A 91 8.23 -0.44 2.27
C PRO A 91 9.57 -0.79 2.92
N ARG A 92 10.51 -1.32 2.17
CA ARG A 92 11.87 -1.59 2.68
C ARG A 92 12.57 -0.31 3.15
N THR A 93 12.23 0.82 2.58
CA THR A 93 12.71 2.12 3.03
C THR A 93 12.38 2.41 4.49
N TYR A 94 11.21 2.00 4.98
CA TYR A 94 10.83 2.17 6.39
C TYR A 94 11.73 1.36 7.32
N ILE A 95 12.05 0.13 6.94
CA ILE A 95 12.93 -0.74 7.73
C ILE A 95 14.36 -0.22 7.71
N ASN A 96 14.83 0.32 6.60
CA ASN A 96 16.13 0.95 6.52
C ASN A 96 16.22 2.19 7.41
N MET A 97 15.19 3.04 7.41
CA MET A 97 15.12 4.21 8.30
C MET A 97 15.11 3.80 9.78
N TYR A 98 14.37 2.75 10.12
CA TYR A 98 14.38 2.19 11.46
C TYR A 98 15.77 1.64 11.83
N ASN A 99 16.36 0.78 11.00
CA ASN A 99 17.60 0.07 11.29
C ASN A 99 18.80 1.02 11.42
N PHE A 100 18.90 2.03 10.55
CA PHE A 100 20.07 2.93 10.46
C PHE A 100 19.87 4.27 11.16
N GLY A 101 18.67 4.57 11.58
CA GLY A 101 18.35 5.79 12.33
C GLY A 101 17.88 5.47 13.75
N PHE A 102 16.66 5.01 13.88
CA PHE A 102 15.98 4.87 15.16
C PHE A 102 16.57 3.78 16.06
N ALA A 103 16.85 2.58 15.51
CA ALA A 103 17.29 1.44 16.31
C ALA A 103 18.63 1.71 17.01
N GLN A 104 19.56 2.35 16.35
CA GLN A 104 20.88 2.68 16.93
C GLN A 104 20.77 3.65 18.09
N SER A 105 19.95 4.68 17.98
CA SER A 105 19.79 5.71 19.01
C SER A 105 18.98 5.24 20.23
N HIS A 106 18.22 4.15 20.09
CA HIS A 106 17.35 3.61 21.15
C HIS A 106 17.81 2.24 21.66
N SER A 107 19.00 1.78 21.29
CA SER A 107 19.56 0.47 21.67
C SER A 107 18.60 -0.69 21.36
N LEU A 108 17.91 -0.61 20.22
CA LEU A 108 16.99 -1.62 19.74
C LEU A 108 17.65 -2.52 18.70
N PRO A 109 17.20 -3.78 18.58
CA PRO A 109 17.71 -4.67 17.55
C PRO A 109 17.34 -4.19 16.16
N LYS A 110 18.22 -4.42 15.18
CA LYS A 110 17.90 -4.27 13.77
C LYS A 110 16.93 -5.36 13.33
N ILE A 111 16.04 -5.03 12.40
CA ILE A 111 15.10 -5.97 11.81
C ILE A 111 15.63 -6.43 10.46
N SER A 112 15.72 -7.74 10.29
CA SER A 112 15.92 -8.43 9.02
C SER A 112 14.62 -9.08 8.56
N ASP A 113 14.60 -9.59 7.34
CA ASP A 113 13.43 -10.30 6.80
C ASP A 113 13.02 -11.52 7.67
N GLY A 114 13.98 -12.18 8.34
CA GLY A 114 13.70 -13.27 9.27
C GLY A 114 13.14 -12.82 10.63
N LEU A 115 13.20 -11.54 10.95
CA LEU A 115 12.78 -10.97 12.24
C LEU A 115 11.55 -10.06 12.13
N MET A 116 10.84 -10.09 11.01
CA MET A 116 9.64 -9.25 10.84
C MET A 116 8.53 -9.52 11.86
N GLY A 117 8.50 -10.70 12.46
CA GLY A 117 7.60 -11.03 13.55
C GLY A 117 7.83 -10.25 14.86
N MET A 118 8.96 -9.55 14.97
CA MET A 118 9.22 -8.62 16.09
C MET A 118 8.49 -7.29 15.97
N ILE A 119 7.88 -7.02 14.83
CA ILE A 119 7.12 -5.79 14.57
C ILE A 119 5.70 -5.97 15.08
N ASP A 120 5.30 -5.16 16.04
CA ASP A 120 3.90 -5.01 16.45
C ASP A 120 3.27 -3.92 15.59
N PHE A 121 2.19 -4.24 14.90
CA PHE A 121 1.47 -3.30 14.05
C PHE A 121 0.00 -3.25 14.46
N ASN A 122 -0.42 -2.14 15.03
CA ASN A 122 -1.79 -1.94 15.48
C ASN A 122 -2.49 -0.93 14.58
N ILE A 123 -3.71 -1.24 14.21
CA ILE A 123 -4.53 -0.46 13.28
C ILE A 123 -5.83 -0.09 13.98
N GLN A 124 -6.15 1.19 13.99
CA GLN A 124 -7.45 1.68 14.41
C GLN A 124 -8.12 2.41 13.26
N ILE A 125 -9.36 2.07 12.98
CA ILE A 125 -10.19 2.72 11.98
C ILE A 125 -11.40 3.31 12.68
N GLN A 126 -11.63 4.60 12.46
CA GLN A 126 -12.83 5.29 12.95
C GLN A 126 -13.45 6.05 11.77
N ALA A 127 -14.45 5.45 11.15
CA ALA A 127 -15.13 5.99 10.00
C ALA A 127 -16.53 5.37 9.84
N GLY A 128 -17.42 6.04 9.12
CA GLY A 128 -18.77 5.54 8.88
C GLY A 128 -19.60 5.30 10.14
N GLY A 129 -19.32 6.01 11.24
CA GLY A 129 -19.96 5.80 12.53
C GLY A 129 -19.46 4.56 13.29
N LYS A 130 -18.41 3.91 12.82
CA LYS A 130 -17.81 2.70 13.39
C LYS A 130 -16.40 2.98 13.90
N LYS A 131 -16.01 2.24 14.93
CA LYS A 131 -14.63 2.23 15.46
C LYS A 131 -14.19 0.79 15.64
N GLU A 132 -13.17 0.39 14.89
CA GLU A 132 -12.66 -0.97 14.88
C GLU A 132 -11.15 -0.98 15.05
N GLN A 133 -10.64 -2.03 15.69
CA GLN A 133 -9.23 -2.28 15.87
C GLN A 133 -8.84 -3.58 15.16
N PHE A 134 -7.69 -3.54 14.50
CA PHE A 134 -7.09 -4.68 13.81
C PHE A 134 -5.63 -4.83 14.24
N ARG A 135 -5.13 -6.04 14.11
CA ARG A 135 -3.72 -6.34 14.23
C ARG A 135 -3.12 -6.52 12.84
N GLY A 136 -2.11 -5.75 12.51
CA GLY A 136 -1.33 -5.97 11.30
C GLY A 136 -0.31 -7.10 11.51
N LYS A 137 -0.26 -8.04 10.59
CA LYS A 137 0.77 -9.07 10.52
C LYS A 137 1.73 -8.72 9.38
N VAL A 138 2.91 -8.26 9.69
CA VAL A 138 3.92 -7.94 8.68
C VAL A 138 4.46 -9.24 8.08
N ILE A 139 4.25 -9.41 6.78
CA ILE A 139 4.65 -10.63 6.05
C ILE A 139 5.81 -10.42 5.09
N GLY A 140 6.23 -9.19 4.85
CA GLY A 140 7.33 -8.89 3.97
C GLY A 140 7.61 -7.40 3.84
N PHE A 141 8.72 -7.11 3.16
CA PHE A 141 9.17 -5.76 2.83
C PHE A 141 9.29 -5.61 1.31
N SER A 142 8.57 -4.64 0.75
CA SER A 142 8.66 -4.36 -0.67
C SER A 142 9.86 -3.48 -1.00
N SER A 143 10.63 -3.89 -1.99
CA SER A 143 11.71 -3.08 -2.56
C SER A 143 11.25 -2.25 -3.76
N ARG A 144 10.09 -2.54 -4.31
CA ARG A 144 9.53 -1.88 -5.49
C ARG A 144 8.48 -0.82 -5.15
N LEU A 145 7.70 -1.06 -4.10
CA LEU A 145 6.56 -0.22 -3.74
C LEU A 145 6.86 0.52 -2.44
N ASN A 146 6.74 1.83 -2.48
CA ASN A 146 7.06 2.72 -1.36
C ASN A 146 5.79 3.16 -0.63
N THR A 147 4.94 2.22 -0.29
CA THR A 147 3.67 2.42 0.41
C THR A 147 3.35 1.21 1.28
N ILE A 148 2.51 1.39 2.28
CA ILE A 148 2.04 0.28 3.11
C ILE A 148 0.93 -0.44 2.37
N LEU A 149 1.15 -1.72 2.05
CA LEU A 149 0.21 -2.52 1.29
C LEU A 149 -0.64 -3.41 2.19
N VAL A 150 -1.90 -3.54 1.82
CA VAL A 150 -2.86 -4.52 2.33
C VAL A 150 -3.40 -5.37 1.18
N PRO A 151 -3.92 -6.59 1.45
CA PRO A 151 -4.56 -7.39 0.41
C PRO A 151 -5.76 -6.67 -0.21
N GLN A 152 -6.01 -6.89 -1.50
CA GLN A 152 -7.17 -6.32 -2.20
C GLN A 152 -8.49 -6.70 -1.50
N ALA A 153 -8.59 -7.92 -0.97
CA ALA A 153 -9.78 -8.37 -0.25
C ALA A 153 -10.06 -7.52 1.01
N PHE A 154 -9.02 -7.11 1.76
CA PHE A 154 -9.17 -6.18 2.87
C PHE A 154 -9.59 -4.80 2.38
N MET A 155 -8.95 -4.32 1.32
CA MET A 155 -9.25 -3.02 0.73
C MET A 155 -10.72 -2.90 0.33
N ASP A 156 -11.22 -3.89 -0.41
CA ASP A 156 -12.60 -3.90 -0.90
C ASP A 156 -13.61 -3.99 0.26
N TRP A 157 -13.37 -4.91 1.18
CA TRP A 157 -14.24 -5.08 2.34
C TRP A 157 -14.25 -3.82 3.22
N SER A 158 -13.09 -3.27 3.55
CA SER A 158 -12.98 -2.16 4.48
C SER A 158 -13.50 -0.85 3.89
N ASN A 159 -13.29 -0.59 2.60
CA ASN A 159 -13.88 0.57 1.94
C ASN A 159 -15.41 0.49 1.92
N GLN A 160 -15.97 -0.71 1.70
CA GLN A 160 -17.42 -0.91 1.76
C GLN A 160 -17.96 -0.75 3.19
N GLU A 161 -17.21 -1.20 4.20
CA GLU A 161 -17.62 -1.17 5.60
C GLU A 161 -17.54 0.23 6.21
N PHE A 162 -16.46 0.96 5.92
CA PHE A 162 -16.14 2.24 6.56
C PHE A 162 -16.42 3.46 5.70
N ALA A 163 -16.51 3.30 4.39
CA ALA A 163 -16.76 4.39 3.45
C ALA A 163 -17.67 3.98 2.28
N PRO A 164 -18.89 3.45 2.55
CA PRO A 164 -19.74 2.83 1.52
C PRO A 164 -20.20 3.80 0.43
N ASN A 165 -20.22 5.10 0.72
CA ASN A 165 -20.69 6.14 -0.21
C ASN A 165 -19.55 6.82 -0.97
N GLN A 166 -18.31 6.40 -0.76
CA GLN A 166 -17.16 6.95 -1.44
C GLN A 166 -16.68 5.98 -2.51
N LYS A 167 -16.59 6.45 -3.74
CA LYS A 167 -15.96 5.74 -4.85
C LYS A 167 -15.13 6.75 -5.61
N SER A 168 -13.87 6.47 -5.79
CA SER A 168 -12.97 7.27 -6.61
C SER A 168 -12.25 6.41 -7.62
N ASP A 169 -12.03 6.97 -8.81
CA ASP A 169 -11.13 6.38 -9.78
C ASP A 169 -9.68 6.42 -9.26
N PRO A 170 -8.82 5.48 -9.66
CA PRO A 170 -7.45 5.46 -9.19
C PRO A 170 -6.69 6.72 -9.66
N ASN A 171 -5.91 7.31 -8.77
CA ASN A 171 -5.03 8.44 -9.09
C ASN A 171 -3.59 8.02 -9.36
N ARG A 172 -3.28 6.73 -9.22
CA ARG A 172 -1.98 6.14 -9.49
C ARG A 172 -2.14 4.82 -10.23
N LEU A 173 -1.24 4.61 -11.18
CA LEU A 173 -1.10 3.34 -11.87
C LEU A 173 0.29 2.78 -11.61
N ILE A 174 0.38 1.46 -11.59
CA ILE A 174 1.64 0.74 -11.66
C ILE A 174 1.77 0.13 -13.05
N VAL A 175 2.92 0.34 -13.69
CA VAL A 175 3.18 -0.10 -15.04
C VAL A 175 4.45 -0.93 -15.05
N GLU A 176 4.37 -2.15 -15.53
CA GLU A 176 5.55 -2.95 -15.85
C GLU A 176 5.91 -2.73 -17.30
N VAL A 177 7.12 -2.26 -17.56
CA VAL A 177 7.62 -2.01 -18.90
C VAL A 177 8.61 -3.08 -19.35
N GLY A 178 8.63 -3.38 -20.65
CA GLY A 178 9.64 -4.24 -21.26
C GLY A 178 10.98 -3.52 -21.39
N ASN A 179 12.08 -4.28 -21.44
CA ASN A 179 13.38 -3.72 -21.80
C ASN A 179 13.35 -3.16 -23.24
N PRO A 180 13.85 -1.94 -23.48
CA PRO A 180 13.90 -1.38 -24.84
C PRO A 180 14.75 -2.18 -25.84
N GLY A 181 15.51 -3.18 -25.38
CA GLY A 181 16.35 -4.06 -26.19
C GLY A 181 15.78 -5.46 -26.45
N ASP A 182 14.62 -5.79 -25.88
CA ASP A 182 13.92 -7.07 -26.14
C ASP A 182 13.03 -6.97 -27.40
N GLU A 183 13.57 -6.51 -28.51
CA GLU A 183 13.02 -6.74 -29.83
C GLU A 183 13.46 -8.14 -30.34
N SER A 184 13.22 -9.17 -29.54
CA SER A 184 13.23 -10.54 -30.05
C SER A 184 11.80 -10.93 -30.40
N ILE A 185 11.50 -10.72 -31.62
CA ILE A 185 10.39 -11.34 -32.34
C ILE A 185 10.68 -12.85 -32.42
#